data_0b99b80e29bf77ee6fc1fa233d804032
#
_entry.id   0b99b80e29bf77ee6fc1fa233d804032
#
_cell.length_a   1.000
_cell.length_b   1.000
_cell.length_c   1.000
_cell.angle_alpha   90.00
_cell.angle_beta   90.00
_cell.angle_gamma   90.00
#
_symmetry.space_group_name_H-M   'P 1'
#
loop_
_entity.id
_entity.type
_entity.pdbx_description
1 polymer ?
#
loop_
_entity_poly.entity_id
_entity_poly.type
_entity_poly.pdbx_seq_one_letter_code
_entity_poly.pdbx_strand_id
1 'polypeptide(L)'
;MNKPAHVGCHALLVIALLGCCAQALADTVSHSSNVRLQSLLEPDIVAPQPRALTVKGWKTTAGSKVLFIRTTAAPMFDVHVSFEAGSARSNIPGLAGATYNMLSEGVPGMESHQAIIGTFQSLGARLSMDIGLHRSEFSLRSLSEVEKRAPALRLFSQMLGSPLLSDDALVRAKNEAKDILLRGIQNPTSFAFQTLKEQLAPERPYAQPTFGTNEALESLTRQAVQDFHRQAYSAPTAQITLVGDLTLEQAQLISQQISSALPGSRQAVAGPNGSSSAGTPKNSHIERELQQTQLLLAQSTVPRKHADYLALDAANMIFENRLMTQLREKRGLVYGTEILQWDWADGALAVISLRTSPHFSQGTQTLLRSMFTDYLRDGPTQQEVDQLKRRMKSSIAHDTANNSQILDQLIKINRYDLPLDLDHTVQQTQKLTPKQIKDALNRHLEADGWHVLTVGPTAEQQPLPAPVSPSADPLQQDICRATQTFMAI
;
A
#
# COMPACT_ATOMS: atom_id res chain seq x y z
N MET A 1 -79.26 -22.29 -45.93
CA MET A 1 -78.43 -23.51 -46.27
C MET A 1 -77.10 -23.04 -46.84
N ASN A 2 -76.07 -23.35 -46.14
CA ASN A 2 -74.63 -23.39 -46.51
C ASN A 2 -73.90 -22.22 -47.18
N LYS A 3 -73.14 -21.57 -46.38
CA LYS A 3 -71.86 -20.91 -46.77
C LYS A 3 -70.76 -21.95 -47.02
N PRO A 4 -69.76 -21.63 -47.85
CA PRO A 4 -68.44 -21.66 -47.35
C PRO A 4 -67.55 -20.44 -47.71
N ALA A 5 -66.73 -20.06 -46.69
CA ALA A 5 -65.31 -20.04 -46.60
C ALA A 5 -64.56 -18.92 -47.32
N HIS A 6 -64.22 -17.91 -46.53
CA HIS A 6 -63.17 -16.95 -46.78
C HIS A 6 -62.02 -17.19 -45.73
N VAL A 7 -61.13 -18.17 -45.97
CA VAL A 7 -59.94 -18.47 -45.07
C VAL A 7 -58.61 -18.43 -45.85
N GLY A 8 -58.67 -18.11 -47.17
CA GLY A 8 -57.43 -18.21 -48.00
C GLY A 8 -56.57 -16.97 -48.15
N CYS A 9 -57.07 -15.76 -47.85
CA CYS A 9 -56.37 -14.53 -48.22
C CYS A 9 -55.50 -13.89 -47.08
N HIS A 10 -55.77 -14.24 -45.81
CA HIS A 10 -54.99 -13.65 -44.69
C HIS A 10 -53.70 -14.39 -44.37
N ALA A 11 -53.59 -15.67 -44.68
CA ALA A 11 -52.38 -16.45 -44.46
C ALA A 11 -51.23 -16.08 -45.41
N LEU A 12 -51.55 -15.67 -46.65
CA LEU A 12 -50.53 -15.23 -47.62
C LEU A 12 -49.95 -13.83 -47.30
N LEU A 13 -50.76 -12.93 -46.71
CA LEU A 13 -50.29 -11.60 -46.31
C LEU A 13 -49.38 -11.58 -45.10
N VAL A 14 -49.61 -12.50 -44.16
CA VAL A 14 -48.76 -12.65 -42.95
C VAL A 14 -47.41 -13.25 -43.30
N ILE A 15 -47.33 -14.17 -44.24
CA ILE A 15 -46.09 -14.77 -44.71
C ILE A 15 -45.26 -13.76 -45.51
N ALA A 16 -45.87 -12.88 -46.29
CA ALA A 16 -45.19 -11.82 -47.04
C ALA A 16 -44.62 -10.74 -46.09
N LEU A 17 -45.35 -10.37 -45.02
CA LEU A 17 -44.86 -9.42 -44.00
C LEU A 17 -43.72 -9.99 -43.13
N LEU A 18 -43.74 -11.26 -42.81
CA LEU A 18 -42.66 -11.94 -42.10
C LEU A 18 -41.40 -12.11 -42.96
N GLY A 19 -41.55 -12.29 -44.27
CA GLY A 19 -40.41 -12.34 -45.19
C GLY A 19 -39.70 -10.99 -45.36
N CYS A 20 -40.43 -9.87 -45.39
CA CYS A 20 -39.87 -8.52 -45.46
C CYS A 20 -39.13 -8.13 -44.14
N CYS A 21 -39.67 -8.54 -42.99
CA CYS A 21 -38.98 -8.28 -41.72
C CYS A 21 -37.70 -9.12 -41.54
N ALA A 22 -37.66 -10.33 -42.08
CA ALA A 22 -36.45 -11.15 -42.05
C ALA A 22 -35.35 -10.62 -42.98
N GLN A 23 -35.69 -10.05 -44.12
CA GLN A 23 -34.71 -9.39 -44.99
C GLN A 23 -34.23 -8.06 -44.46
N ALA A 24 -35.08 -7.27 -43.80
CA ALA A 24 -34.68 -6.01 -43.17
C ALA A 24 -33.76 -6.26 -41.93
N LEU A 25 -33.90 -7.38 -41.25
CA LEU A 25 -33.00 -7.79 -40.16
C LEU A 25 -31.69 -8.40 -40.68
N ALA A 26 -31.68 -9.04 -41.84
CA ALA A 26 -30.47 -9.57 -42.47
C ALA A 26 -29.58 -8.46 -43.04
N ASP A 27 -30.18 -7.40 -43.60
CA ASP A 27 -29.42 -6.25 -44.13
C ASP A 27 -28.88 -5.32 -43.04
N THR A 28 -29.45 -5.34 -41.83
CA THR A 28 -28.88 -4.59 -40.68
C THR A 28 -27.74 -5.31 -39.96
N VAL A 29 -27.54 -6.60 -40.22
CA VAL A 29 -26.43 -7.37 -39.60
C VAL A 29 -25.18 -7.39 -40.50
N SER A 30 -25.28 -7.04 -41.78
CA SER A 30 -24.15 -7.06 -42.70
C SER A 30 -23.36 -5.75 -42.85
N HIS A 31 -23.71 -4.71 -42.09
CA HIS A 31 -22.93 -3.47 -42.01
C HIS A 31 -22.55 -3.11 -40.59
N SER A 32 -22.07 -4.07 -39.79
CA SER A 32 -21.09 -3.74 -38.77
C SER A 32 -19.78 -3.49 -39.51
N SER A 33 -19.63 -2.33 -40.16
CA SER A 33 -18.32 -1.77 -40.38
C SER A 33 -17.59 -1.89 -39.04
N ASN A 34 -16.49 -2.59 -39.05
CA ASN A 34 -15.50 -2.52 -37.98
C ASN A 34 -15.07 -1.04 -37.84
N VAL A 35 -15.92 -0.22 -37.21
CA VAL A 35 -15.50 1.06 -36.68
C VAL A 35 -14.57 0.70 -35.51
N ARG A 36 -13.32 0.36 -35.86
CA ARG A 36 -12.24 0.40 -34.88
C ARG A 36 -12.32 1.78 -34.26
N LEU A 37 -12.55 1.83 -32.95
CA LEU A 37 -12.46 3.08 -32.21
C LEU A 37 -11.16 3.75 -32.65
N GLN A 38 -11.24 5.00 -33.11
CA GLN A 38 -10.05 5.74 -33.58
C GLN A 38 -8.93 5.75 -32.56
N SER A 39 -9.25 5.61 -31.27
CA SER A 39 -8.30 5.42 -30.16
C SER A 39 -7.48 4.11 -30.25
N LEU A 40 -7.88 3.13 -31.09
CA LEU A 40 -7.14 1.89 -31.34
C LEU A 40 -6.34 1.93 -32.65
N LEU A 41 -6.52 2.97 -33.48
CA LEU A 41 -5.68 3.26 -34.64
C LEU A 41 -4.48 4.06 -34.15
N GLU A 42 -3.40 3.33 -33.81
CA GLU A 42 -2.09 3.86 -33.42
C GLU A 42 -2.18 5.19 -32.64
N PRO A 43 -2.22 5.17 -31.32
CA PRO A 43 -1.90 6.38 -30.60
C PRO A 43 -0.48 6.77 -31.06
N ASP A 44 -0.32 7.99 -31.54
CA ASP A 44 0.99 8.62 -31.58
C ASP A 44 1.56 8.51 -30.17
N ILE A 45 2.32 7.45 -29.91
CA ILE A 45 3.05 7.28 -28.66
C ILE A 45 4.16 8.32 -28.68
N VAL A 46 3.76 9.57 -28.47
CA VAL A 46 4.71 10.61 -28.09
C VAL A 46 5.28 10.11 -26.77
N ALA A 47 6.53 9.66 -26.81
CA ALA A 47 7.23 9.26 -25.60
C ALA A 47 7.04 10.40 -24.58
N PRO A 48 6.48 10.11 -23.39
CA PRO A 48 6.22 11.16 -22.42
C PRO A 48 7.54 11.87 -22.14
N GLN A 49 7.57 13.18 -22.39
CA GLN A 49 8.75 14.01 -22.12
C GLN A 49 8.99 13.93 -20.61
N PRO A 50 10.22 13.57 -20.19
CA PRO A 50 10.55 13.54 -18.76
C PRO A 50 10.25 14.93 -18.17
N ARG A 51 9.37 15.01 -17.19
CA ARG A 51 9.19 16.26 -16.43
C ARG A 51 10.49 16.49 -15.66
N ALA A 52 11.16 17.60 -15.90
CA ALA A 52 12.33 18.03 -15.12
C ALA A 52 11.89 18.44 -13.71
N LEU A 53 11.56 17.46 -12.86
CA LEU A 53 11.17 17.67 -11.47
C LEU A 53 12.44 17.84 -10.64
N THR A 54 12.61 19.03 -10.04
CA THR A 54 13.77 19.34 -9.21
C THR A 54 13.41 19.23 -7.74
N VAL A 55 14.04 18.30 -7.03
CA VAL A 55 13.89 18.18 -5.57
C VAL A 55 14.70 19.30 -4.89
N LYS A 56 14.03 20.06 -4.04
CA LYS A 56 14.65 21.03 -3.13
C LYS A 56 14.60 20.49 -1.71
N GLY A 57 15.68 20.68 -0.94
CA GLY A 57 15.75 20.23 0.45
C GLY A 57 16.36 21.28 1.36
N TRP A 58 15.82 21.43 2.57
CA TRP A 58 16.35 22.30 3.63
C TRP A 58 15.94 21.81 5.01
N LYS A 59 16.44 22.49 6.05
CA LYS A 59 15.94 22.33 7.42
C LYS A 59 15.30 23.64 7.88
N THR A 60 14.20 23.52 8.62
CA THR A 60 13.58 24.68 9.30
C THR A 60 14.43 25.13 10.48
N THR A 61 14.15 26.31 11.02
CA THR A 61 14.84 26.83 12.22
C THR A 61 14.62 25.95 13.45
N ALA A 62 13.46 25.27 13.54
CA ALA A 62 13.16 24.33 14.61
C ALA A 62 13.72 22.90 14.35
N GLY A 63 14.39 22.68 13.22
CA GLY A 63 15.15 21.46 12.90
C GLY A 63 14.45 20.43 12.01
N SER A 64 13.20 20.65 11.61
CA SER A 64 12.48 19.72 10.72
C SER A 64 13.16 19.62 9.36
N LYS A 65 13.31 18.39 8.86
CA LYS A 65 13.83 18.13 7.52
C LYS A 65 12.73 18.32 6.48
N VAL A 66 12.99 19.10 5.43
CA VAL A 66 11.99 19.42 4.42
C VAL A 66 12.47 19.05 3.03
N LEU A 67 11.57 18.42 2.25
CA LEU A 67 11.74 18.24 0.81
C LEU A 67 10.56 18.84 0.06
N PHE A 68 10.83 19.42 -1.11
CA PHE A 68 9.83 20.09 -1.92
C PHE A 68 10.04 19.86 -3.42
N ILE A 69 8.94 19.64 -4.13
CA ILE A 69 8.87 19.68 -5.59
C ILE A 69 7.74 20.61 -6.01
N ARG A 70 8.06 21.58 -6.88
CA ARG A 70 7.05 22.43 -7.50
C ARG A 70 6.42 21.72 -8.71
N THR A 71 5.08 21.68 -8.72
CA THR A 71 4.28 21.32 -9.91
C THR A 71 3.14 22.32 -10.04
N THR A 72 2.82 22.70 -11.28
CA THR A 72 1.73 23.66 -11.58
C THR A 72 0.61 23.02 -12.39
N ALA A 73 0.55 21.67 -12.39
CA ALA A 73 -0.45 20.93 -13.16
C ALA A 73 -1.89 21.17 -12.66
N ALA A 74 -2.04 21.51 -11.38
CA ALA A 74 -3.32 21.86 -10.77
C ALA A 74 -3.07 22.92 -9.67
N PRO A 75 -4.02 23.86 -9.42
CA PRO A 75 -3.89 24.91 -8.40
C PRO A 75 -4.08 24.36 -6.98
N MET A 76 -3.31 23.34 -6.64
CA MET A 76 -3.35 22.68 -5.34
C MET A 76 -1.96 22.19 -4.93
N PHE A 77 -1.82 21.89 -3.64
CA PHE A 77 -0.62 21.31 -3.09
C PHE A 77 -0.94 20.24 -2.06
N ASP A 78 0.03 19.38 -1.85
CA ASP A 78 0.05 18.37 -0.80
C ASP A 78 1.19 18.69 0.18
N VAL A 79 0.91 18.60 1.47
CA VAL A 79 1.92 18.57 2.51
C VAL A 79 1.77 17.29 3.32
N HIS A 80 2.88 16.58 3.52
CA HIS A 80 2.97 15.39 4.36
C HIS A 80 3.95 15.68 5.49
N VAL A 81 3.52 15.34 6.71
CA VAL A 81 4.35 15.45 7.92
C VAL A 81 4.39 14.10 8.59
N SER A 82 5.57 13.57 8.83
CA SER A 82 5.74 12.30 9.52
C SER A 82 6.68 12.42 10.71
N PHE A 83 6.36 11.65 11.76
CA PHE A 83 7.06 11.63 13.03
C PHE A 83 7.52 10.22 13.38
N GLU A 84 8.60 10.09 14.15
CA GLU A 84 9.01 8.82 14.75
C GLU A 84 8.11 8.47 15.95
N ALA A 85 6.82 8.35 15.71
CA ALA A 85 5.75 8.18 16.68
C ALA A 85 4.86 6.95 16.39
N GLY A 86 5.41 5.93 15.74
CA GLY A 86 4.69 4.68 15.46
C GLY A 86 4.54 3.79 16.69
N SER A 87 3.81 2.68 16.54
CA SER A 87 3.45 1.80 17.65
C SER A 87 4.65 1.18 18.38
N ALA A 88 5.76 0.92 17.67
CA ALA A 88 6.99 0.40 18.27
C ALA A 88 7.84 1.47 18.99
N ARG A 89 7.43 2.72 18.99
CA ARG A 89 8.12 3.82 19.68
C ARG A 89 7.65 4.04 21.12
N SER A 90 6.78 3.17 21.63
CA SER A 90 6.32 3.19 23.02
C SER A 90 6.41 1.80 23.64
N ASN A 91 6.88 1.73 24.89
CA ASN A 91 6.82 0.52 25.69
C ASN A 91 5.44 0.29 26.33
N ILE A 92 4.53 1.27 26.22
CA ILE A 92 3.14 1.15 26.68
C ILE A 92 2.30 0.78 25.45
N PRO A 93 1.77 -0.45 25.37
CA PRO A 93 0.95 -0.87 24.23
C PRO A 93 -0.25 0.04 24.03
N GLY A 94 -0.48 0.47 22.78
CA GLY A 94 -1.61 1.33 22.42
C GLY A 94 -1.40 2.83 22.68
N LEU A 95 -0.37 3.27 23.40
CA LEU A 95 -0.15 4.69 23.68
C LEU A 95 0.06 5.51 22.40
N ALA A 96 0.88 5.00 21.47
CA ALA A 96 1.10 5.66 20.19
C ALA A 96 -0.20 5.77 19.37
N GLY A 97 -0.98 4.69 19.29
CA GLY A 97 -2.27 4.65 18.59
C GLY A 97 -3.30 5.59 19.21
N ALA A 98 -3.43 5.60 20.55
CA ALA A 98 -4.32 6.52 21.25
C ALA A 98 -3.92 7.99 21.03
N THR A 99 -2.62 8.31 21.14
CA THR A 99 -2.13 9.67 20.89
C THR A 99 -2.43 10.10 19.46
N TYR A 100 -2.16 9.23 18.49
CA TYR A 100 -2.46 9.49 17.08
C TYR A 100 -3.94 9.82 16.84
N ASN A 101 -4.88 9.03 17.36
CA ASN A 101 -6.31 9.29 17.23
C ASN A 101 -6.70 10.62 17.88
N MET A 102 -6.12 10.95 19.05
CA MET A 102 -6.48 12.15 19.80
C MET A 102 -6.02 13.47 19.12
N LEU A 103 -5.09 13.45 18.17
CA LEU A 103 -4.64 14.68 17.50
C LEU A 103 -5.75 15.39 16.73
N SER A 104 -6.70 14.64 16.18
CA SER A 104 -7.85 15.21 15.45
C SER A 104 -9.11 15.38 16.27
N GLU A 105 -9.06 15.13 17.58
CA GLU A 105 -10.23 15.20 18.48
C GLU A 105 -10.57 16.59 19.00
N GLY A 106 -9.64 17.54 18.90
CA GLY A 106 -9.86 18.93 19.28
C GLY A 106 -8.60 19.77 19.25
N VAL A 107 -8.77 21.04 18.93
CA VAL A 107 -7.76 22.11 19.03
C VAL A 107 -8.34 23.31 19.75
N PRO A 108 -7.53 24.25 20.26
CA PRO A 108 -8.03 25.47 20.88
C PRO A 108 -9.03 26.21 19.99
N GLY A 109 -10.24 26.43 20.49
CA GLY A 109 -11.35 27.04 19.75
C GLY A 109 -12.16 26.11 18.84
N MET A 110 -11.83 24.80 18.79
CA MET A 110 -12.56 23.81 18.01
C MET A 110 -12.46 22.45 18.68
N GLU A 111 -13.43 22.12 19.53
CA GLU A 111 -13.32 21.04 20.53
C GLU A 111 -13.91 19.69 20.08
N SER A 112 -14.05 19.46 18.76
CA SER A 112 -14.56 18.17 18.27
C SER A 112 -13.94 17.77 16.94
N HIS A 113 -13.78 16.46 16.74
CA HIS A 113 -13.35 15.87 15.48
C HIS A 113 -14.22 16.33 14.30
N GLN A 114 -15.54 16.30 14.48
CA GLN A 114 -16.47 16.70 13.41
C GLN A 114 -16.29 18.16 12.99
N ALA A 115 -16.01 19.08 13.93
CA ALA A 115 -15.76 20.47 13.61
C ALA A 115 -14.45 20.64 12.85
N ILE A 116 -13.39 19.93 13.21
CA ILE A 116 -12.09 19.93 12.51
C ILE A 116 -12.28 19.44 11.07
N ILE A 117 -12.88 18.26 10.88
CA ILE A 117 -13.09 17.68 9.54
C ILE A 117 -14.03 18.54 8.71
N GLY A 118 -15.14 19.04 9.28
CA GLY A 118 -16.05 19.95 8.60
C GLY A 118 -15.38 21.25 8.15
N THR A 119 -14.44 21.77 8.93
CA THR A 119 -13.65 22.95 8.56
C THR A 119 -12.73 22.64 7.37
N PHE A 120 -11.98 21.53 7.38
CA PHE A 120 -11.18 21.14 6.22
C PHE A 120 -12.04 21.00 4.97
N GLN A 121 -13.17 20.31 5.07
CA GLN A 121 -14.10 20.15 3.94
C GLN A 121 -14.62 21.47 3.38
N SER A 122 -14.99 22.42 4.25
CA SER A 122 -15.46 23.76 3.83
C SER A 122 -14.40 24.59 3.12
N LEU A 123 -13.12 24.31 3.41
CA LEU A 123 -11.97 24.91 2.77
C LEU A 123 -11.54 24.19 1.49
N GLY A 124 -12.23 23.11 1.09
CA GLY A 124 -11.81 22.26 -0.03
C GLY A 124 -10.52 21.49 0.27
N ALA A 125 -10.20 21.31 1.54
CA ALA A 125 -9.01 20.60 1.98
C ALA A 125 -9.36 19.17 2.41
N ARG A 126 -8.40 18.24 2.23
CA ARG A 126 -8.52 16.84 2.64
C ARG A 126 -7.40 16.46 3.57
N LEU A 127 -7.75 16.04 4.78
CA LEU A 127 -6.84 15.44 5.75
C LEU A 127 -6.78 13.92 5.52
N SER A 128 -5.58 13.36 5.60
CA SER A 128 -5.33 11.92 5.66
C SER A 128 -4.35 11.64 6.79
N MET A 129 -4.58 10.57 7.53
CA MET A 129 -3.77 10.18 8.68
C MET A 129 -3.46 8.69 8.58
N ASP A 130 -2.25 8.30 8.96
CA ASP A 130 -1.82 6.90 9.03
C ASP A 130 -0.86 6.68 10.20
N ILE A 131 -0.91 5.48 10.79
CA ILE A 131 0.04 5.07 11.83
C ILE A 131 0.56 3.66 11.55
N GLY A 132 1.87 3.58 11.36
CA GLY A 132 2.58 2.32 11.21
C GLY A 132 3.39 1.94 12.43
N LEU A 133 4.25 0.95 12.24
CA LEU A 133 5.14 0.45 13.29
C LEU A 133 6.13 1.52 13.78
N HIS A 134 6.72 2.28 12.88
CA HIS A 134 7.80 3.23 13.19
C HIS A 134 7.34 4.69 13.20
N ARG A 135 6.34 5.03 12.41
CA ARG A 135 5.96 6.42 12.15
C ARG A 135 4.46 6.63 12.23
N SER A 136 4.08 7.85 12.65
CA SER A 136 2.76 8.43 12.45
C SER A 136 2.86 9.49 11.36
N GLU A 137 1.89 9.51 10.46
CA GLU A 137 1.93 10.27 9.21
C GLU A 137 0.63 11.04 9.01
N PHE A 138 0.76 12.29 8.56
CA PHE A 138 -0.36 13.21 8.38
C PHE A 138 -0.18 13.95 7.06
N SER A 139 -1.19 13.88 6.21
CA SER A 139 -1.18 14.57 4.92
C SER A 139 -2.34 15.54 4.81
N LEU A 140 -2.08 16.72 4.31
CA LEU A 140 -3.09 17.69 3.95
C LEU A 140 -2.96 18.02 2.46
N ARG A 141 -4.01 17.75 1.69
CA ARG A 141 -4.20 18.32 0.35
C ARG A 141 -5.05 19.56 0.46
N SER A 142 -4.64 20.65 -0.17
CA SER A 142 -5.39 21.91 -0.17
C SER A 142 -5.23 22.67 -1.48
N LEU A 143 -6.15 23.58 -1.75
CA LEU A 143 -6.03 24.53 -2.83
C LEU A 143 -4.87 25.50 -2.56
N SER A 144 -4.20 26.00 -3.61
CA SER A 144 -3.08 26.94 -3.52
C SER A 144 -3.52 28.37 -3.23
N GLU A 145 -4.80 28.70 -3.41
CA GLU A 145 -5.41 29.99 -3.11
C GLU A 145 -5.26 30.35 -1.63
N VAL A 146 -4.85 31.58 -1.33
CA VAL A 146 -4.48 32.01 0.03
C VAL A 146 -5.63 31.92 1.02
N GLU A 147 -6.85 32.28 0.60
CA GLU A 147 -8.07 32.27 1.40
C GLU A 147 -8.46 30.88 1.88
N LYS A 148 -8.09 29.85 1.12
CA LYS A 148 -8.32 28.44 1.45
C LYS A 148 -7.11 27.83 2.16
N ARG A 149 -5.92 28.07 1.63
CA ARG A 149 -4.66 27.53 2.13
C ARG A 149 -4.32 27.98 3.56
N ALA A 150 -4.41 29.28 3.82
CA ALA A 150 -3.93 29.82 5.09
C ALA A 150 -4.72 29.29 6.31
N PRO A 151 -6.07 29.27 6.34
CA PRO A 151 -6.81 28.67 7.44
C PRO A 151 -6.63 27.16 7.53
N ALA A 152 -6.54 26.43 6.40
CA ALA A 152 -6.30 24.99 6.40
C ALA A 152 -4.94 24.64 7.02
N LEU A 153 -3.87 25.32 6.66
CA LEU A 153 -2.54 25.11 7.23
C LEU A 153 -2.46 25.52 8.71
N ARG A 154 -3.19 26.57 9.13
CA ARG A 154 -3.26 26.95 10.54
C ARG A 154 -3.89 25.84 11.37
N LEU A 155 -5.05 25.33 10.94
CA LEU A 155 -5.73 24.23 11.61
C LEU A 155 -4.87 22.96 11.63
N PHE A 156 -4.24 22.63 10.53
CA PHE A 156 -3.33 21.47 10.43
C PHE A 156 -2.14 21.61 11.39
N SER A 157 -1.51 22.79 11.47
CA SER A 157 -0.41 23.07 12.38
C SER A 157 -0.85 22.97 13.86
N GLN A 158 -2.04 23.49 14.20
CA GLN A 158 -2.62 23.39 15.54
C GLN A 158 -2.91 21.93 15.92
N MET A 159 -3.49 21.18 15.01
CA MET A 159 -3.80 19.76 15.22
C MET A 159 -2.54 18.95 15.55
N LEU A 160 -1.43 19.20 14.86
CA LEU A 160 -0.18 18.50 15.10
C LEU A 160 0.57 18.99 16.34
N GLY A 161 0.57 20.31 16.58
CA GLY A 161 1.45 20.92 17.58
C GLY A 161 0.79 21.26 18.91
N SER A 162 -0.52 21.51 18.93
CA SER A 162 -1.26 21.99 20.12
C SER A 162 -2.64 21.35 20.23
N PRO A 163 -2.76 20.01 20.09
CA PRO A 163 -4.04 19.31 20.29
C PRO A 163 -4.49 19.45 21.75
N LEU A 164 -5.80 19.44 22.00
CA LEU A 164 -6.36 19.60 23.36
C LEU A 164 -6.05 18.40 24.27
N LEU A 165 -6.00 17.21 23.70
CA LEU A 165 -5.74 15.95 24.41
C LEU A 165 -6.58 15.85 25.71
N SER A 166 -7.90 16.05 25.59
CA SER A 166 -8.82 16.05 26.73
C SER A 166 -9.11 14.64 27.24
N ASP A 167 -9.65 14.52 28.47
CA ASP A 167 -10.06 13.21 29.02
C ASP A 167 -11.19 12.58 28.20
N ASP A 168 -12.14 13.37 27.71
CA ASP A 168 -13.21 12.89 26.83
C ASP A 168 -12.66 12.37 25.49
N ALA A 169 -11.65 13.04 24.92
CA ALA A 169 -10.96 12.55 23.72
C ALA A 169 -10.24 11.23 23.99
N LEU A 170 -9.62 11.06 25.17
CA LEU A 170 -8.99 9.81 25.55
C LEU A 170 -10.01 8.66 25.66
N VAL A 171 -11.18 8.91 26.24
CA VAL A 171 -12.26 7.91 26.29
C VAL A 171 -12.68 7.50 24.89
N ARG A 172 -12.89 8.45 23.97
CA ARG A 172 -13.23 8.13 22.58
C ARG A 172 -12.11 7.36 21.87
N ALA A 173 -10.86 7.76 22.02
CA ALA A 173 -9.71 7.09 21.43
C ALA A 173 -9.56 5.64 21.92
N LYS A 174 -9.80 5.38 23.21
CA LYS A 174 -9.83 4.02 23.77
C LYS A 174 -10.95 3.17 23.14
N ASN A 175 -12.15 3.71 23.00
CA ASN A 175 -13.28 2.99 22.40
C ASN A 175 -13.02 2.68 20.93
N GLU A 176 -12.51 3.65 20.16
CA GLU A 176 -12.13 3.44 18.77
C GLU A 176 -11.03 2.38 18.63
N ALA A 177 -10.01 2.41 19.51
CA ALA A 177 -8.96 1.40 19.54
C ALA A 177 -9.53 -0.01 19.79
N LYS A 178 -10.48 -0.17 20.72
CA LYS A 178 -11.18 -1.45 20.98
C LYS A 178 -11.93 -1.94 19.74
N ASP A 179 -12.62 -1.04 19.04
CA ASP A 179 -13.34 -1.37 17.80
C ASP A 179 -12.37 -1.79 16.67
N ILE A 180 -11.22 -1.12 16.56
CA ILE A 180 -10.18 -1.50 15.58
C ILE A 180 -9.62 -2.88 15.91
N LEU A 181 -9.33 -3.16 17.19
CA LEU A 181 -8.85 -4.47 17.64
C LEU A 181 -9.86 -5.58 17.30
N LEU A 182 -11.14 -5.35 17.60
CA LEU A 182 -12.20 -6.31 17.29
C LEU A 182 -12.31 -6.58 15.79
N ARG A 183 -12.31 -5.53 14.96
CA ARG A 183 -12.29 -5.67 13.49
C ARG A 183 -11.05 -6.40 13.00
N GLY A 184 -9.87 -6.12 13.61
CA GLY A 184 -8.62 -6.80 13.30
C GLY A 184 -8.68 -8.30 13.56
N ILE A 185 -9.25 -8.71 14.69
CA ILE A 185 -9.46 -10.12 15.04
C ILE A 185 -10.46 -10.79 14.08
N GLN A 186 -11.49 -10.08 13.64
CA GLN A 186 -12.49 -10.60 12.70
C GLN A 186 -11.96 -10.71 11.26
N ASN A 187 -11.01 -9.85 10.86
CA ASN A 187 -10.40 -9.90 9.55
C ASN A 187 -9.33 -11.00 9.48
N PRO A 188 -9.48 -12.05 8.65
CA PRO A 188 -8.56 -13.18 8.62
C PRO A 188 -7.12 -12.80 8.31
N THR A 189 -6.90 -11.88 7.38
CA THR A 189 -5.57 -11.42 6.98
C THR A 189 -4.91 -10.64 8.11
N SER A 190 -5.60 -9.66 8.71
CA SER A 190 -5.08 -8.88 9.83
C SER A 190 -4.75 -9.76 11.03
N PHE A 191 -5.62 -10.73 11.34
CA PHE A 191 -5.39 -11.71 12.38
C PHE A 191 -4.14 -12.54 12.12
N ALA A 192 -3.98 -13.08 10.90
CA ALA A 192 -2.81 -13.89 10.54
C ALA A 192 -1.51 -13.08 10.64
N PHE A 193 -1.48 -11.84 10.15
CA PHE A 193 -0.32 -10.98 10.25
C PHE A 193 0.02 -10.62 11.69
N GLN A 194 -0.96 -10.32 12.52
CA GLN A 194 -0.75 -10.05 13.94
C GLN A 194 -0.20 -11.28 14.67
N THR A 195 -0.81 -12.44 14.44
CA THR A 195 -0.34 -13.72 15.02
C THR A 195 1.09 -14.05 14.59
N LEU A 196 1.43 -13.82 13.31
CA LEU A 196 2.80 -14.04 12.83
C LEU A 196 3.81 -13.15 13.57
N LYS A 197 3.50 -11.86 13.78
CA LYS A 197 4.36 -10.95 14.56
C LYS A 197 4.55 -11.44 16.00
N GLU A 198 3.49 -11.89 16.65
CA GLU A 198 3.52 -12.43 18.02
C GLU A 198 4.37 -13.69 18.11
N GLN A 199 4.32 -14.56 17.11
CA GLN A 199 5.15 -15.79 17.07
C GLN A 199 6.64 -15.50 16.82
N LEU A 200 6.94 -14.47 16.00
CA LEU A 200 8.31 -14.12 15.62
C LEU A 200 9.02 -13.29 16.69
N ALA A 201 8.28 -12.50 17.46
CA ALA A 201 8.88 -11.57 18.43
C ALA A 201 7.97 -11.31 19.64
N PRO A 202 7.58 -12.34 20.44
CA PRO A 202 6.49 -12.27 21.40
C PRO A 202 6.61 -11.18 22.46
N GLU A 203 7.82 -10.80 22.85
CA GLU A 203 8.05 -9.83 23.93
C GLU A 203 8.47 -8.45 23.42
N ARG A 204 8.27 -8.17 22.13
CA ARG A 204 8.76 -6.93 21.52
C ARG A 204 7.62 -5.98 21.16
N PRO A 205 7.90 -4.66 21.17
CA PRO A 205 6.92 -3.66 20.72
C PRO A 205 6.39 -3.91 19.31
N TYR A 206 7.16 -4.57 18.44
CA TYR A 206 6.74 -4.95 17.09
C TYR A 206 5.62 -5.98 17.05
N ALA A 207 5.57 -6.88 18.02
CA ALA A 207 4.54 -7.90 18.12
C ALA A 207 3.23 -7.33 18.66
N GLN A 208 3.28 -6.19 19.36
CA GLN A 208 2.08 -5.58 19.92
C GLN A 208 1.17 -5.03 18.82
N PRO A 209 -0.15 -5.17 18.95
CA PRO A 209 -1.08 -4.48 18.07
C PRO A 209 -0.85 -2.97 18.12
N THR A 210 -0.98 -2.29 16.98
CA THR A 210 -0.74 -0.84 16.87
C THR A 210 -1.58 -0.03 17.87
N PHE A 211 -2.79 -0.49 18.16
CA PHE A 211 -3.70 0.15 19.12
C PHE A 211 -3.72 -0.53 20.49
N GLY A 212 -2.73 -1.39 20.78
CA GLY A 212 -2.54 -2.03 22.09
C GLY A 212 -3.44 -3.25 22.33
N THR A 213 -3.68 -3.55 23.59
CA THR A 213 -4.63 -4.58 24.06
C THR A 213 -5.71 -3.93 24.93
N ASN A 214 -6.82 -4.62 25.17
CA ASN A 214 -7.89 -4.10 26.04
C ASN A 214 -7.37 -3.72 27.42
N GLU A 215 -6.52 -4.56 28.02
CA GLU A 215 -5.94 -4.35 29.36
C GLU A 215 -5.01 -3.13 29.35
N ALA A 216 -4.16 -2.99 28.35
CA ALA A 216 -3.25 -1.86 28.23
C ALA A 216 -4.02 -0.53 28.02
N LEU A 217 -5.06 -0.54 27.18
CA LEU A 217 -5.90 0.62 26.93
C LEU A 217 -6.56 1.17 28.21
N GLU A 218 -7.02 0.30 29.11
CA GLU A 218 -7.61 0.76 30.39
C GLU A 218 -6.58 1.55 31.23
N SER A 219 -5.32 1.16 31.21
CA SER A 219 -4.26 1.80 31.99
C SER A 219 -3.76 3.13 31.41
N LEU A 220 -4.12 3.48 30.17
CA LEU A 220 -3.67 4.73 29.55
C LEU A 220 -4.21 5.95 30.26
N THR A 221 -3.34 6.90 30.56
CA THR A 221 -3.67 8.17 31.18
C THR A 221 -3.50 9.33 30.20
N ARG A 222 -4.22 10.43 30.41
CA ARG A 222 -4.03 11.67 29.66
C ARG A 222 -2.59 12.19 29.78
N GLN A 223 -1.98 12.10 30.95
CA GLN A 223 -0.60 12.53 31.16
C GLN A 223 0.37 11.76 30.27
N ALA A 224 0.23 10.42 30.18
CA ALA A 224 1.08 9.61 29.32
C ALA A 224 0.96 10.01 27.84
N VAL A 225 -0.28 10.29 27.37
CA VAL A 225 -0.53 10.79 26.01
C VAL A 225 0.14 12.15 25.77
N GLN A 226 0.01 13.09 26.70
CA GLN A 226 0.64 14.42 26.61
C GLN A 226 2.16 14.32 26.58
N ASP A 227 2.75 13.46 27.42
CA ASP A 227 4.19 13.22 27.47
C ASP A 227 4.71 12.61 26.18
N PHE A 228 4.01 11.60 25.66
CA PHE A 228 4.34 10.97 24.38
C PHE A 228 4.22 11.96 23.22
N HIS A 229 3.16 12.77 23.16
CA HIS A 229 3.01 13.81 22.16
C HIS A 229 4.19 14.79 22.19
N ARG A 230 4.56 15.32 23.35
CA ARG A 230 5.68 16.27 23.48
C ARG A 230 7.02 15.70 23.03
N GLN A 231 7.25 14.40 23.23
CA GLN A 231 8.50 13.72 22.88
C GLN A 231 8.52 13.27 21.40
N ALA A 232 7.47 12.58 20.96
CA ALA A 232 7.45 11.91 19.67
C ALA A 232 7.05 12.81 18.49
N TYR A 233 6.19 13.83 18.74
CA TYR A 233 5.70 14.74 17.69
C TYR A 233 6.52 16.05 17.65
N SER A 234 7.83 15.92 17.78
CA SER A 234 8.72 17.07 17.93
C SER A 234 9.27 17.58 16.61
N ALA A 235 9.51 18.90 16.52
CA ALA A 235 10.04 19.54 15.31
C ALA A 235 11.40 18.96 14.85
N PRO A 236 12.40 18.68 15.71
CA PRO A 236 13.69 18.15 15.29
C PRO A 236 13.61 16.76 14.63
N THR A 237 12.58 15.97 14.91
CA THR A 237 12.40 14.61 14.35
C THR A 237 11.37 14.58 13.21
N ALA A 238 10.67 15.68 12.98
CA ALA A 238 9.67 15.79 11.92
C ALA A 238 10.31 15.81 10.53
N GLN A 239 9.70 15.04 9.62
CA GLN A 239 10.00 15.12 8.20
C GLN A 239 8.79 15.70 7.47
N ILE A 240 9.02 16.81 6.78
CA ILE A 240 7.99 17.53 6.03
C ILE A 240 8.27 17.36 4.54
N THR A 241 7.26 17.00 3.78
CA THR A 241 7.35 16.82 2.34
C THR A 241 6.25 17.59 1.67
N LEU A 242 6.57 18.43 0.67
CA LEU A 242 5.60 19.26 -0.03
C LEU A 242 5.70 19.00 -1.54
N VAL A 243 4.55 18.98 -2.20
CA VAL A 243 4.45 18.89 -3.67
C VAL A 243 3.29 19.76 -4.13
N GLY A 244 3.45 20.52 -5.20
CA GLY A 244 2.33 21.23 -5.80
C GLY A 244 2.62 22.65 -6.25
N ASP A 245 1.53 23.40 -6.49
CA ASP A 245 1.61 24.78 -6.97
C ASP A 245 1.88 25.76 -5.83
N LEU A 246 3.14 25.78 -5.45
CA LEU A 246 3.73 26.69 -4.47
C LEU A 246 5.03 27.26 -5.03
N THR A 247 5.35 28.50 -4.69
CA THR A 247 6.72 29.01 -4.88
C THR A 247 7.65 28.42 -3.81
N LEU A 248 8.96 28.51 -4.02
CA LEU A 248 9.92 28.03 -3.01
C LEU A 248 9.75 28.78 -1.68
N GLU A 249 9.54 30.10 -1.73
CA GLU A 249 9.32 30.94 -0.56
C GLU A 249 8.05 30.54 0.19
N GLN A 250 6.96 30.21 -0.55
CA GLN A 250 5.73 29.74 0.07
C GLN A 250 5.95 28.37 0.75
N ALA A 251 6.66 27.44 0.11
CA ALA A 251 6.99 26.14 0.71
C ALA A 251 7.87 26.29 1.96
N GLN A 252 8.81 27.23 1.96
CA GLN A 252 9.63 27.56 3.12
C GLN A 252 8.79 28.15 4.27
N LEU A 253 7.90 29.09 3.99
CA LEU A 253 6.99 29.67 4.99
C LEU A 253 6.03 28.64 5.57
N ILE A 254 5.45 27.77 4.74
CA ILE A 254 4.55 26.69 5.18
C ILE A 254 5.29 25.71 6.08
N SER A 255 6.45 25.24 5.66
CA SER A 255 7.24 24.29 6.46
C SER A 255 7.72 24.92 7.79
N GLN A 256 8.07 26.21 7.78
CA GLN A 256 8.43 26.94 8.99
C GLN A 256 7.22 27.09 9.93
N GLN A 257 6.04 27.45 9.40
CA GLN A 257 4.79 27.53 10.18
C GLN A 257 4.47 26.21 10.87
N ILE A 258 4.47 25.11 10.14
CA ILE A 258 4.20 23.76 10.69
C ILE A 258 5.24 23.43 11.76
N SER A 259 6.52 23.56 11.42
CA SER A 259 7.63 23.19 12.31
C SER A 259 7.64 24.01 13.61
N SER A 260 7.33 25.32 13.54
CA SER A 260 7.30 26.20 14.71
C SER A 260 6.12 25.92 15.65
N ALA A 261 5.07 25.31 15.16
CA ALA A 261 3.92 24.89 15.98
C ALA A 261 4.19 23.62 16.79
N LEU A 262 5.15 22.79 16.34
CA LEU A 262 5.46 21.49 16.97
C LEU A 262 6.24 21.65 18.28
N PRO A 263 6.13 20.68 19.21
CA PRO A 263 6.99 20.62 20.37
C PRO A 263 8.48 20.67 20.01
N GLY A 264 9.26 21.37 20.83
CA GLY A 264 10.71 21.56 20.60
C GLY A 264 11.61 20.51 21.25
N SER A 265 11.08 19.36 21.73
CA SER A 265 11.87 18.33 22.38
C SER A 265 12.94 17.76 21.44
N ARG A 266 14.18 17.71 21.94
CA ARG A 266 15.29 17.03 21.24
C ARG A 266 15.49 15.59 21.71
N GLN A 267 14.69 15.13 22.65
CA GLN A 267 14.80 13.79 23.20
C GLN A 267 14.12 12.84 22.20
N ALA A 268 14.92 12.07 21.48
CA ALA A 268 14.38 11.02 20.63
C ALA A 268 13.66 10.00 21.51
N VAL A 269 12.47 9.61 21.12
CA VAL A 269 11.82 8.44 21.74
C VAL A 269 12.70 7.24 21.45
N ALA A 270 13.11 6.54 22.49
CA ALA A 270 13.93 5.35 22.35
C ALA A 270 13.25 4.35 21.41
N GLY A 271 13.95 3.97 20.36
CA GLY A 271 13.51 2.87 19.52
C GLY A 271 13.51 1.56 20.32
N PRO A 272 12.75 0.56 19.91
CA PRO A 272 12.77 -0.74 20.57
C PRO A 272 14.18 -1.32 20.51
N ASN A 273 14.74 -1.63 21.67
CA ASN A 273 16.02 -2.31 21.78
C ASN A 273 15.85 -3.81 21.50
N GLY A 274 16.74 -4.38 20.71
CA GLY A 274 16.87 -5.82 20.57
C GLY A 274 17.14 -6.33 19.16
N SER A 275 17.96 -7.39 19.05
CA SER A 275 18.31 -8.06 17.80
C SER A 275 17.09 -8.66 17.12
N SER A 276 17.02 -8.54 15.81
CA SER A 276 15.89 -8.88 14.94
C SER A 276 15.90 -10.32 14.43
N SER A 277 16.64 -11.23 15.06
CA SER A 277 16.61 -12.59 14.55
C SER A 277 15.22 -13.19 14.80
N ALA A 278 14.50 -13.50 13.74
CA ALA A 278 13.39 -14.42 13.81
C ALA A 278 13.91 -15.69 14.48
N GLY A 279 13.19 -16.19 15.48
CA GLY A 279 13.57 -17.44 16.17
C GLY A 279 13.70 -18.62 15.19
N THR A 280 13.98 -19.83 15.71
CA THR A 280 14.05 -21.04 14.88
C THR A 280 12.80 -21.19 14.00
N PRO A 281 12.94 -21.52 12.69
CA PRO A 281 11.83 -21.72 11.78
C PRO A 281 10.78 -22.68 12.37
N LYS A 282 9.52 -22.29 12.30
CA LYS A 282 8.40 -23.01 12.87
C LYS A 282 7.23 -23.06 11.92
N ASN A 283 6.60 -24.23 11.78
CA ASN A 283 5.33 -24.34 11.08
C ASN A 283 4.20 -24.35 12.12
N SER A 284 3.18 -23.52 11.90
CA SER A 284 2.01 -23.43 12.77
C SER A 284 0.72 -23.34 11.93
N HIS A 285 -0.35 -23.93 12.48
CA HIS A 285 -1.69 -23.84 11.92
C HIS A 285 -2.65 -23.36 13.00
N ILE A 286 -3.54 -22.43 12.61
CA ILE A 286 -4.62 -21.97 13.45
C ILE A 286 -5.93 -22.28 12.77
N GLU A 287 -6.70 -23.14 13.43
CA GLU A 287 -8.05 -23.53 12.99
C GLU A 287 -9.00 -22.34 13.08
N ARG A 288 -9.61 -21.98 11.96
CA ARG A 288 -10.69 -20.99 11.89
C ARG A 288 -11.66 -21.33 10.79
N GLU A 289 -12.95 -21.12 11.02
CA GLU A 289 -14.00 -21.29 10.01
C GLU A 289 -13.92 -20.18 8.96
N LEU A 290 -13.18 -20.43 7.89
CA LEU A 290 -12.97 -19.54 6.76
C LEU A 290 -13.20 -20.27 5.45
N GLN A 291 -13.55 -19.54 4.39
CA GLN A 291 -13.68 -20.11 3.04
C GLN A 291 -12.32 -20.39 2.38
N GLN A 292 -11.28 -19.69 2.79
CA GLN A 292 -9.93 -19.82 2.28
C GLN A 292 -8.93 -19.90 3.44
N THR A 293 -7.82 -20.60 3.21
CA THR A 293 -6.68 -20.61 4.12
C THR A 293 -5.74 -19.47 3.75
N GLN A 294 -5.47 -18.58 4.72
CA GLN A 294 -4.38 -17.61 4.64
C GLN A 294 -3.07 -18.33 4.91
N LEU A 295 -2.10 -18.19 4.03
CA LEU A 295 -0.76 -18.74 4.14
C LEU A 295 0.25 -17.60 4.20
N LEU A 296 1.04 -17.56 5.25
CA LEU A 296 2.14 -16.61 5.46
C LEU A 296 3.45 -17.38 5.62
N LEU A 297 4.48 -16.97 4.89
CA LEU A 297 5.85 -17.44 5.08
C LEU A 297 6.74 -16.24 5.37
N ALA A 298 7.50 -16.28 6.47
CA ALA A 298 8.39 -15.19 6.86
C ALA A 298 9.78 -15.70 7.16
N GLN A 299 10.80 -14.96 6.73
CA GLN A 299 12.18 -15.18 7.14
C GLN A 299 12.94 -13.87 7.27
N SER A 300 14.03 -13.88 8.04
CA SER A 300 14.90 -12.71 8.20
C SER A 300 15.52 -12.32 6.86
N THR A 301 15.64 -11.01 6.64
CA THR A 301 16.30 -10.40 5.50
C THR A 301 17.01 -9.12 5.94
N VAL A 302 17.54 -8.35 5.00
CA VAL A 302 18.30 -7.13 5.31
C VAL A 302 17.43 -5.89 5.36
N PRO A 303 17.74 -4.93 6.24
CA PRO A 303 17.04 -3.65 6.28
C PRO A 303 17.35 -2.81 5.04
N ARG A 304 16.49 -1.83 4.75
CA ARG A 304 16.57 -1.00 3.53
C ARG A 304 17.89 -0.26 3.33
N LYS A 305 18.63 0.02 4.40
CA LYS A 305 19.95 0.69 4.31
C LYS A 305 21.11 -0.26 3.93
N HIS A 306 20.87 -1.56 3.87
CA HIS A 306 21.89 -2.55 3.54
C HIS A 306 22.26 -2.48 2.05
N ALA A 307 23.53 -2.73 1.72
CA ALA A 307 24.03 -2.68 0.34
C ALA A 307 23.32 -3.67 -0.60
N ASP A 308 22.91 -4.83 -0.10
CA ASP A 308 22.22 -5.86 -0.89
C ASP A 308 20.69 -5.66 -0.95
N TYR A 309 20.15 -4.64 -0.27
CA TYR A 309 18.70 -4.41 -0.24
C TYR A 309 18.09 -4.36 -1.64
N LEU A 310 18.68 -3.56 -2.54
CA LEU A 310 18.13 -3.37 -3.88
C LEU A 310 18.16 -4.65 -4.73
N ALA A 311 19.17 -5.48 -4.53
CA ALA A 311 19.26 -6.78 -5.21
C ALA A 311 18.20 -7.76 -4.69
N LEU A 312 17.92 -7.74 -3.38
CA LEU A 312 16.87 -8.56 -2.76
C LEU A 312 15.47 -8.06 -3.10
N ASP A 313 15.26 -6.74 -3.17
CA ASP A 313 14.01 -6.14 -3.61
C ASP A 313 13.70 -6.54 -5.07
N ALA A 314 14.70 -6.47 -5.95
CA ALA A 314 14.59 -6.96 -7.32
C ALA A 314 14.31 -8.48 -7.38
N ALA A 315 14.94 -9.26 -6.51
CA ALA A 315 14.70 -10.69 -6.40
C ALA A 315 13.25 -10.99 -5.99
N ASN A 316 12.73 -10.27 -5.01
CA ASN A 316 11.34 -10.41 -4.55
C ASN A 316 10.35 -10.10 -5.68
N MET A 317 10.54 -9.01 -6.42
CA MET A 317 9.68 -8.66 -7.55
C MET A 317 9.68 -9.71 -8.66
N ILE A 318 10.84 -10.32 -8.94
CA ILE A 318 10.96 -11.42 -9.93
C ILE A 318 10.28 -12.69 -9.39
N PHE A 319 10.51 -13.02 -8.13
CA PHE A 319 9.93 -14.21 -7.54
C PHE A 319 8.40 -14.11 -7.40
N GLU A 320 7.87 -12.94 -7.03
CA GLU A 320 6.43 -12.68 -7.02
C GLU A 320 5.79 -12.90 -8.39
N ASN A 321 6.44 -12.45 -9.46
CA ASN A 321 5.97 -12.72 -10.82
C ASN A 321 5.98 -14.22 -11.17
N ARG A 322 7.00 -14.98 -10.72
CA ARG A 322 7.02 -16.45 -10.86
C ARG A 322 5.87 -17.10 -10.10
N LEU A 323 5.60 -16.66 -8.86
CA LEU A 323 4.48 -17.14 -8.05
C LEU A 323 3.14 -16.87 -8.76
N MET A 324 2.92 -15.64 -9.23
CA MET A 324 1.72 -15.28 -9.98
C MET A 324 1.52 -16.20 -11.18
N THR A 325 2.56 -16.39 -11.98
CA THR A 325 2.48 -17.27 -13.17
C THR A 325 2.19 -18.72 -12.79
N GLN A 326 2.86 -19.29 -11.79
CA GLN A 326 2.71 -20.70 -11.45
C GLN A 326 1.45 -21.01 -10.65
N LEU A 327 1.11 -20.15 -9.68
CA LEU A 327 0.01 -20.42 -8.75
C LEU A 327 -1.34 -19.90 -9.29
N ARG A 328 -1.35 -18.69 -9.90
CA ARG A 328 -2.58 -18.10 -10.41
C ARG A 328 -2.86 -18.50 -11.86
N GLU A 329 -1.95 -18.15 -12.78
CA GLU A 329 -2.23 -18.25 -14.22
C GLU A 329 -2.27 -19.71 -14.69
N LYS A 330 -1.33 -20.55 -14.23
CA LYS A 330 -1.25 -21.95 -14.66
C LYS A 330 -2.12 -22.91 -13.86
N ARG A 331 -2.44 -22.62 -12.59
CA ARG A 331 -3.15 -23.57 -11.72
C ARG A 331 -4.43 -23.04 -11.08
N GLY A 332 -4.68 -21.74 -11.10
CA GLY A 332 -5.86 -21.16 -10.46
C GLY A 332 -5.92 -21.36 -8.94
N LEU A 333 -4.77 -21.55 -8.27
CA LEU A 333 -4.70 -21.87 -6.84
C LEU A 333 -4.92 -20.65 -5.95
N VAL A 334 -4.55 -19.46 -6.43
CA VAL A 334 -4.58 -18.21 -5.70
C VAL A 334 -5.18 -17.09 -6.55
N TYR A 335 -5.78 -16.09 -5.92
CA TYR A 335 -6.17 -14.86 -6.61
C TYR A 335 -4.98 -13.92 -6.81
N GLY A 336 -4.11 -13.84 -5.82
CA GLY A 336 -2.90 -13.02 -5.83
C GLY A 336 -1.87 -13.51 -4.83
N THR A 337 -0.64 -13.07 -5.02
CA THR A 337 0.48 -13.27 -4.11
C THR A 337 1.09 -11.92 -3.82
N GLU A 338 1.63 -11.74 -2.64
CA GLU A 338 2.30 -10.53 -2.22
C GLU A 338 3.57 -10.89 -1.46
N ILE A 339 4.68 -10.22 -1.78
CA ILE A 339 5.93 -10.31 -1.02
C ILE A 339 6.17 -8.97 -0.35
N LEU A 340 5.97 -8.95 0.95
CA LEU A 340 6.13 -7.77 1.80
C LEU A 340 7.51 -7.77 2.45
N GLN A 341 8.08 -6.59 2.63
CA GLN A 341 9.21 -6.39 3.52
C GLN A 341 8.75 -5.62 4.75
N TRP A 342 9.02 -6.18 5.93
CA TRP A 342 8.81 -5.51 7.20
C TRP A 342 10.15 -5.09 7.78
N ASP A 343 10.41 -3.79 7.77
CA ASP A 343 11.60 -3.24 8.42
C ASP A 343 11.41 -3.21 9.95
N TRP A 344 12.38 -3.76 10.68
CA TRP A 344 12.50 -3.68 12.12
C TRP A 344 13.71 -2.80 12.47
N ALA A 345 13.93 -2.47 13.76
CA ALA A 345 14.99 -1.54 14.12
C ALA A 345 16.37 -1.98 13.60
N ASP A 346 16.68 -3.27 13.75
CA ASP A 346 18.01 -3.83 13.47
C ASP A 346 18.00 -4.86 12.34
N GLY A 347 16.89 -4.99 11.58
CA GLY A 347 16.75 -5.97 10.51
C GLY A 347 15.47 -5.81 9.75
N ALA A 348 15.12 -6.82 8.97
CA ALA A 348 13.88 -6.88 8.24
C ALA A 348 13.39 -8.32 8.10
N LEU A 349 12.12 -8.49 7.77
CA LEU A 349 11.52 -9.76 7.38
C LEU A 349 11.01 -9.66 5.94
N ALA A 350 11.30 -10.70 5.16
CA ALA A 350 10.56 -10.98 3.92
C ALA A 350 9.35 -11.83 4.29
N VAL A 351 8.15 -11.39 3.89
CA VAL A 351 6.89 -12.08 4.19
C VAL A 351 6.14 -12.34 2.89
N ILE A 352 5.98 -13.60 2.54
CA ILE A 352 5.11 -14.02 1.42
C ILE A 352 3.71 -14.24 1.98
N SER A 353 2.73 -13.62 1.36
CA SER A 353 1.32 -13.69 1.74
C SER A 353 0.47 -14.14 0.56
N LEU A 354 -0.37 -15.14 0.76
CA LEU A 354 -1.35 -15.59 -0.23
C LEU A 354 -2.55 -16.27 0.44
N ARG A 355 -3.64 -16.39 -0.32
CA ARG A 355 -4.84 -17.15 0.09
C ARG A 355 -5.14 -18.22 -0.95
N THR A 356 -5.47 -19.40 -0.46
CA THR A 356 -5.81 -20.55 -1.32
C THR A 356 -6.98 -21.34 -0.73
N SER A 357 -7.55 -22.27 -1.51
CA SER A 357 -8.55 -23.21 -0.99
C SER A 357 -7.94 -24.06 0.13
N PRO A 358 -8.68 -24.37 1.21
CA PRO A 358 -8.23 -25.24 2.28
C PRO A 358 -7.73 -26.61 1.76
N HIS A 359 -8.39 -27.17 0.75
CA HIS A 359 -8.02 -28.44 0.15
C HIS A 359 -6.67 -28.45 -0.58
N PHE A 360 -6.14 -27.28 -0.94
CA PHE A 360 -4.86 -27.13 -1.65
C PHE A 360 -3.77 -26.48 -0.81
N SER A 361 -4.05 -26.20 0.47
CA SER A 361 -3.15 -25.38 1.30
C SER A 361 -1.76 -26.00 1.49
N GLN A 362 -1.68 -27.30 1.80
CA GLN A 362 -0.40 -28.02 1.97
C GLN A 362 0.34 -28.18 0.62
N GLY A 363 -0.39 -28.54 -0.44
CA GLY A 363 0.19 -28.65 -1.78
C GLY A 363 0.74 -27.32 -2.28
N THR A 364 0.01 -26.20 -2.06
CA THR A 364 0.46 -24.85 -2.41
C THR A 364 1.70 -24.44 -1.62
N GLN A 365 1.74 -24.73 -0.31
CA GLN A 365 2.93 -24.46 0.53
C GLN A 365 4.15 -25.24 0.02
N THR A 366 3.98 -26.54 -0.29
CA THR A 366 5.05 -27.40 -0.81
C THR A 366 5.57 -26.89 -2.15
N LEU A 367 4.66 -26.54 -3.07
CA LEU A 367 5.03 -25.98 -4.37
C LEU A 367 5.80 -24.67 -4.24
N LEU A 368 5.33 -23.76 -3.37
CA LEU A 368 5.98 -22.49 -3.12
C LEU A 368 7.42 -22.68 -2.60
N ARG A 369 7.61 -23.58 -1.62
CA ARG A 369 8.94 -23.88 -1.06
C ARG A 369 9.86 -24.51 -2.12
N SER A 370 9.36 -25.42 -2.94
CA SER A 370 10.13 -25.98 -4.07
C SER A 370 10.54 -24.90 -5.06
N MET A 371 9.61 -24.02 -5.45
CA MET A 371 9.91 -22.90 -6.35
C MET A 371 10.96 -21.95 -5.76
N PHE A 372 10.93 -21.70 -4.45
CA PHE A 372 11.92 -20.87 -3.79
C PHE A 372 13.30 -21.55 -3.73
N THR A 373 13.35 -22.85 -3.42
CA THR A 373 14.59 -23.64 -3.46
C THR A 373 15.22 -23.64 -4.84
N ASP A 374 14.43 -23.82 -5.89
CA ASP A 374 14.90 -23.70 -7.27
C ASP A 374 15.40 -22.28 -7.57
N TYR A 375 14.71 -21.27 -7.06
CA TYR A 375 15.11 -19.89 -7.25
C TYR A 375 16.45 -19.54 -6.57
N LEU A 376 16.70 -20.06 -5.37
CA LEU A 376 18.01 -19.92 -4.71
C LEU A 376 19.11 -20.63 -5.51
N ARG A 377 18.86 -21.87 -5.98
CA ARG A 377 19.83 -22.64 -6.75
C ARG A 377 20.19 -21.96 -8.08
N ASP A 378 19.18 -21.53 -8.83
CA ASP A 378 19.37 -21.09 -10.23
C ASP A 378 19.49 -19.58 -10.36
N GLY A 379 18.88 -18.82 -9.45
CA GLY A 379 18.76 -17.36 -9.53
C GLY A 379 17.74 -16.90 -10.57
N PRO A 380 17.67 -15.58 -10.83
CA PRO A 380 16.89 -15.04 -11.93
C PRO A 380 17.59 -15.26 -13.27
N THR A 381 16.80 -15.44 -14.32
CA THR A 381 17.31 -15.45 -15.71
C THR A 381 17.60 -14.03 -16.19
N GLN A 382 18.43 -13.90 -17.23
CA GLN A 382 18.69 -12.60 -17.87
C GLN A 382 17.38 -11.97 -18.39
N GLN A 383 16.49 -12.77 -18.96
CA GLN A 383 15.20 -12.31 -19.49
C GLN A 383 14.32 -11.69 -18.40
N GLU A 384 14.24 -12.31 -17.22
CA GLU A 384 13.47 -11.78 -16.06
C GLU A 384 14.05 -10.47 -15.55
N VAL A 385 15.37 -10.38 -15.46
CA VAL A 385 16.05 -9.14 -15.05
C VAL A 385 15.81 -8.02 -16.07
N ASP A 386 15.89 -8.32 -17.36
CA ASP A 386 15.62 -7.34 -18.42
C ASP A 386 14.15 -6.91 -18.42
N GLN A 387 13.23 -7.81 -18.16
CA GLN A 387 11.80 -7.49 -18.03
C GLN A 387 11.54 -6.60 -16.81
N LEU A 388 12.14 -6.90 -15.65
CA LEU A 388 12.07 -6.05 -14.46
C LEU A 388 12.60 -4.64 -14.77
N LYS A 389 13.76 -4.53 -15.39
CA LYS A 389 14.38 -3.24 -15.78
C LYS A 389 13.47 -2.42 -16.70
N ARG A 390 12.87 -3.06 -17.72
CA ARG A 390 11.91 -2.39 -18.61
C ARG A 390 10.69 -1.90 -17.84
N ARG A 391 10.10 -2.74 -16.96
CA ARG A 391 8.94 -2.37 -16.14
C ARG A 391 9.26 -1.17 -15.25
N MET A 392 10.39 -1.19 -14.53
CA MET A 392 10.78 -0.08 -13.67
C MET A 392 11.06 1.21 -14.44
N LYS A 393 11.65 1.12 -15.63
CA LYS A 393 11.85 2.29 -16.49
C LYS A 393 10.52 2.87 -16.97
N SER A 394 9.57 2.02 -17.31
CA SER A 394 8.22 2.46 -17.72
C SER A 394 7.42 3.05 -16.58
N SER A 395 7.66 2.63 -15.31
CA SER A 395 6.93 3.16 -14.16
C SER A 395 7.26 4.61 -13.83
N ILE A 396 8.41 5.15 -14.25
CA ILE A 396 8.83 6.54 -13.97
C ILE A 396 7.73 7.54 -14.38
N ALA A 397 7.17 7.38 -15.58
CA ALA A 397 6.13 8.27 -16.08
C ALA A 397 4.85 8.19 -15.22
N HIS A 398 4.48 6.99 -14.79
CA HIS A 398 3.36 6.76 -13.88
C HIS A 398 3.67 7.33 -12.49
N ASP A 399 4.83 7.04 -11.92
CA ASP A 399 5.23 7.45 -10.56
C ASP A 399 5.40 8.96 -10.41
N THR A 400 5.35 9.71 -11.50
CA THR A 400 5.41 11.18 -11.54
C THR A 400 4.21 11.82 -12.26
N ALA A 401 3.13 11.08 -12.51
CA ALA A 401 2.00 11.56 -13.28
C ALA A 401 1.15 12.62 -12.57
N ASN A 402 1.10 12.59 -11.25
CA ASN A 402 0.33 13.55 -10.44
C ASN A 402 1.02 13.83 -9.09
N ASN A 403 0.49 14.83 -8.36
CA ASN A 403 1.06 15.25 -7.08
C ASN A 403 1.15 14.11 -6.04
N SER A 404 0.15 13.23 -5.95
CA SER A 404 0.18 12.12 -4.97
C SER A 404 1.34 11.17 -5.25
N GLN A 405 1.51 10.76 -6.50
CA GLN A 405 2.59 9.84 -6.89
C GLN A 405 3.97 10.46 -6.70
N ILE A 406 4.13 11.76 -7.04
CA ILE A 406 5.37 12.50 -6.76
C ILE A 406 5.60 12.58 -5.24
N LEU A 407 4.56 12.85 -4.46
CA LEU A 407 4.64 12.91 -3.00
C LEU A 407 5.12 11.57 -2.41
N ASP A 408 4.58 10.44 -2.88
CA ASP A 408 4.96 9.11 -2.42
C ASP A 408 6.46 8.81 -2.68
N GLN A 409 6.97 9.20 -3.84
CA GLN A 409 8.41 9.07 -4.13
C GLN A 409 9.24 9.99 -3.22
N LEU A 410 8.79 11.22 -3.03
CA LEU A 410 9.51 12.20 -2.22
C LEU A 410 9.50 11.82 -0.73
N ILE A 411 8.41 11.22 -0.22
CA ILE A 411 8.33 10.66 1.13
C ILE A 411 9.37 9.55 1.31
N LYS A 412 9.54 8.66 0.34
CA LYS A 412 10.57 7.61 0.39
C LYS A 412 11.97 8.20 0.45
N ILE A 413 12.26 9.22 -0.38
CA ILE A 413 13.54 9.92 -0.36
C ILE A 413 13.78 10.56 1.01
N ASN A 414 12.78 11.25 1.56
CA ASN A 414 12.86 11.91 2.86
C ASN A 414 13.08 10.93 4.00
N ARG A 415 12.33 9.81 3.99
CA ARG A 415 12.33 8.78 5.04
C ARG A 415 13.65 8.03 5.14
N TYR A 416 14.22 7.68 3.99
CA TYR A 416 15.38 6.79 3.92
C TYR A 416 16.69 7.51 3.60
N ASP A 417 16.69 8.84 3.60
CA ASP A 417 17.87 9.68 3.27
C ASP A 417 18.48 9.32 1.90
N LEU A 418 17.62 9.03 0.91
CA LEU A 418 18.06 8.74 -0.44
C LEU A 418 18.57 10.01 -1.14
N PRO A 419 19.38 9.87 -2.21
CA PRO A 419 19.75 11.00 -3.05
C PRO A 419 18.52 11.77 -3.54
N LEU A 420 18.65 13.09 -3.69
CA LEU A 420 17.56 13.98 -4.13
C LEU A 420 17.27 13.82 -5.62
N ASP A 421 17.01 12.61 -6.05
CA ASP A 421 16.76 12.19 -7.41
C ASP A 421 15.63 11.15 -7.42
N LEU A 422 14.51 11.48 -8.08
CA LEU A 422 13.35 10.60 -8.18
C LEU A 422 13.66 9.30 -8.91
N ASP A 423 14.61 9.33 -9.84
CA ASP A 423 14.96 8.19 -10.67
C ASP A 423 16.08 7.34 -10.06
N HIS A 424 16.64 7.75 -8.91
CA HIS A 424 17.81 7.09 -8.32
C HIS A 424 17.64 5.57 -8.17
N THR A 425 16.52 5.13 -7.59
CA THR A 425 16.28 3.68 -7.39
C THR A 425 16.22 2.94 -8.73
N VAL A 426 15.54 3.51 -9.73
CA VAL A 426 15.46 2.92 -11.07
C VAL A 426 16.84 2.86 -11.71
N GLN A 427 17.62 3.95 -11.65
CA GLN A 427 18.98 3.99 -12.18
C GLN A 427 19.90 2.95 -11.55
N GLN A 428 19.81 2.73 -10.23
CA GLN A 428 20.59 1.69 -9.56
C GLN A 428 20.11 0.28 -9.97
N THR A 429 18.79 0.06 -10.08
CA THR A 429 18.25 -1.23 -10.55
C THR A 429 18.69 -1.56 -11.98
N GLN A 430 18.84 -0.55 -12.86
CA GLN A 430 19.36 -0.77 -14.22
C GLN A 430 20.78 -1.38 -14.23
N LYS A 431 21.56 -1.23 -13.17
CA LYS A 431 22.93 -1.76 -13.06
C LYS A 431 22.98 -3.20 -12.55
N LEU A 432 21.89 -3.72 -11.97
CA LEU A 432 21.86 -5.07 -11.41
C LEU A 432 22.04 -6.14 -12.50
N THR A 433 22.74 -7.20 -12.15
CA THR A 433 22.94 -8.39 -12.99
C THR A 433 22.27 -9.61 -12.33
N PRO A 434 21.91 -10.67 -13.09
CA PRO A 434 21.41 -11.90 -12.51
C PRO A 434 22.32 -12.49 -11.44
N LYS A 435 23.64 -12.40 -11.64
CA LYS A 435 24.63 -12.89 -10.68
C LYS A 435 24.57 -12.12 -9.36
N GLN A 436 24.51 -10.80 -9.38
CA GLN A 436 24.41 -9.98 -8.17
C GLN A 436 23.15 -10.29 -7.38
N ILE A 437 22.02 -10.47 -8.06
CA ILE A 437 20.74 -10.84 -7.42
C ILE A 437 20.84 -12.24 -6.80
N LYS A 438 21.37 -13.22 -7.53
CA LYS A 438 21.56 -14.59 -7.00
C LYS A 438 22.52 -14.61 -5.80
N ASP A 439 23.63 -13.87 -5.89
CA ASP A 439 24.60 -13.82 -4.79
C ASP A 439 24.00 -13.19 -3.53
N ALA A 440 23.16 -12.14 -3.67
CA ALA A 440 22.44 -11.55 -2.56
C ALA A 440 21.40 -12.51 -1.95
N LEU A 441 20.62 -13.20 -2.77
CA LEU A 441 19.68 -14.23 -2.33
C LEU A 441 20.39 -15.27 -1.45
N ASN A 442 21.50 -15.85 -1.94
CA ASN A 442 22.23 -16.92 -1.26
C ASN A 442 22.99 -16.47 0.00
N ARG A 443 23.27 -15.16 0.14
CA ARG A 443 23.87 -14.62 1.38
C ARG A 443 22.88 -14.43 2.50
N HIS A 444 21.61 -14.14 2.18
CA HIS A 444 20.67 -13.63 3.16
C HIS A 444 19.42 -14.48 3.35
N LEU A 445 19.16 -15.43 2.45
CA LEU A 445 17.95 -16.23 2.49
C LEU A 445 18.29 -17.72 2.40
N GLU A 446 17.51 -18.53 3.12
CA GLU A 446 17.70 -19.98 3.21
C GLU A 446 16.44 -20.71 2.74
N ALA A 447 16.59 -21.86 2.08
CA ALA A 447 15.48 -22.66 1.57
C ALA A 447 14.52 -23.08 2.69
N ASP A 448 15.07 -23.46 3.84
CA ASP A 448 14.32 -23.94 5.01
C ASP A 448 14.19 -22.89 6.13
N GLY A 449 14.61 -21.65 5.89
CA GLY A 449 14.59 -20.55 6.86
C GLY A 449 13.19 -19.95 7.13
N TRP A 450 12.13 -20.54 6.58
CA TRP A 450 10.77 -19.99 6.65
C TRP A 450 10.03 -20.36 7.93
N HIS A 451 9.56 -19.35 8.66
CA HIS A 451 8.43 -19.51 9.56
C HIS A 451 7.15 -19.56 8.71
N VAL A 452 6.33 -20.55 8.94
CA VAL A 452 5.08 -20.74 8.20
C VAL A 452 3.91 -20.66 9.16
N LEU A 453 2.96 -19.79 8.85
CA LEU A 453 1.68 -19.70 9.52
C LEU A 453 0.56 -19.92 8.49
N THR A 454 -0.32 -20.87 8.81
CA THR A 454 -1.58 -21.05 8.09
C THR A 454 -2.75 -20.75 9.03
N VAL A 455 -3.75 -20.02 8.53
CA VAL A 455 -4.98 -19.69 9.27
C VAL A 455 -6.17 -20.06 8.37
N GLY A 456 -6.96 -21.03 8.79
CA GLY A 456 -8.11 -21.51 8.03
C GLY A 456 -8.62 -22.83 8.54
N PRO A 457 -9.63 -23.43 7.89
CA PRO A 457 -10.15 -24.72 8.30
C PRO A 457 -9.20 -25.87 7.94
N THR A 458 -9.17 -26.89 8.78
CA THR A 458 -8.56 -28.18 8.44
C THR A 458 -9.43 -28.88 7.38
N ALA A 459 -8.82 -29.27 6.26
CA ALA A 459 -9.52 -29.94 5.18
C ALA A 459 -8.68 -31.12 4.65
N GLU A 460 -9.38 -32.13 4.13
CA GLU A 460 -8.73 -33.21 3.39
C GLU A 460 -7.98 -32.62 2.18
N GLN A 461 -6.70 -32.93 2.09
CA GLN A 461 -5.86 -32.37 1.04
C GLN A 461 -6.06 -33.09 -0.27
N GLN A 462 -6.13 -32.33 -1.35
CA GLN A 462 -6.28 -32.82 -2.71
C GLN A 462 -5.00 -32.57 -3.52
N PRO A 463 -4.73 -33.39 -4.54
CA PRO A 463 -3.65 -33.11 -5.49
C PRO A 463 -3.85 -31.76 -6.15
N LEU A 464 -2.74 -31.03 -6.33
CA LEU A 464 -2.81 -29.74 -7.00
C LEU A 464 -3.28 -29.90 -8.45
N PRO A 465 -4.08 -28.96 -8.98
CA PRO A 465 -4.42 -28.93 -10.40
C PRO A 465 -3.17 -28.96 -11.28
N ALA A 466 -3.23 -29.74 -12.36
CA ALA A 466 -2.16 -29.75 -13.35
C ALA A 466 -1.98 -28.35 -13.95
N PRO A 467 -0.72 -27.94 -14.26
CA PRO A 467 -0.50 -26.64 -14.89
C PRO A 467 -1.09 -26.63 -16.29
N VAL A 468 -1.97 -25.68 -16.58
CA VAL A 468 -2.44 -25.43 -17.95
C VAL A 468 -1.47 -24.52 -18.68
N SER A 469 -1.19 -24.82 -19.94
CA SER A 469 -0.47 -23.89 -20.80
C SER A 469 -1.36 -22.65 -21.03
N PRO A 470 -0.80 -21.43 -21.04
CA PRO A 470 -1.57 -20.27 -21.45
C PRO A 470 -2.19 -20.57 -22.83
N SER A 471 -3.51 -20.42 -22.96
CA SER A 471 -4.14 -20.54 -24.27
C SER A 471 -3.52 -19.50 -25.19
N ALA A 472 -3.21 -19.89 -26.41
CA ALA A 472 -2.67 -19.00 -27.44
C ALA A 472 -3.73 -18.01 -27.97
N ASP A 473 -4.86 -17.84 -27.29
CA ASP A 473 -5.94 -16.94 -27.68
C ASP A 473 -5.68 -15.53 -27.12
N PRO A 474 -5.30 -14.56 -27.98
CA PRO A 474 -5.04 -13.19 -27.59
C PRO A 474 -6.23 -12.49 -26.92
N LEU A 475 -7.47 -12.89 -27.25
CA LEU A 475 -8.69 -12.32 -26.70
C LEU A 475 -8.92 -12.61 -25.21
N GLN A 476 -8.47 -13.76 -24.70
CA GLN A 476 -8.54 -14.07 -23.27
C GLN A 476 -7.48 -13.32 -22.44
N GLN A 477 -6.35 -12.97 -23.01
CA GLN A 477 -5.33 -12.16 -22.33
C GLN A 477 -5.78 -10.71 -22.14
N ASP A 478 -6.55 -10.15 -23.07
CA ASP A 478 -7.05 -8.78 -22.97
C ASP A 478 -8.23 -8.65 -21.99
N ILE A 479 -9.05 -9.67 -21.84
CA ILE A 479 -10.12 -9.72 -20.81
C ILE A 479 -9.52 -9.77 -19.41
N CYS A 480 -8.47 -10.55 -19.18
CA CYS A 480 -7.76 -10.57 -17.90
C CYS A 480 -7.07 -9.23 -17.57
N ARG A 481 -6.50 -8.54 -18.57
CA ARG A 481 -5.91 -7.20 -18.40
C ARG A 481 -6.96 -6.14 -18.11
N ALA A 482 -8.09 -6.16 -18.79
CA ALA A 482 -9.18 -5.19 -18.58
C ALA A 482 -9.80 -5.32 -17.18
N THR A 483 -9.90 -6.53 -16.63
CA THR A 483 -10.44 -6.76 -15.29
C THR A 483 -9.49 -6.28 -14.19
N GLN A 484 -8.18 -6.28 -14.42
CA GLN A 484 -7.19 -5.73 -13.47
C GLN A 484 -7.24 -4.20 -13.36
N THR A 485 -7.62 -3.50 -14.44
CA THR A 485 -7.73 -2.03 -14.44
C THR A 485 -9.02 -1.55 -13.75
N PHE A 486 -10.05 -2.38 -13.67
CA PHE A 486 -11.34 -2.03 -13.07
C PHE A 486 -11.43 -2.24 -11.55
N MET A 487 -10.49 -2.95 -10.93
CA MET A 487 -10.47 -3.22 -9.47
C MET A 487 -9.39 -2.41 -8.72
N ALA A 488 -8.74 -1.47 -9.41
CA ALA A 488 -7.73 -0.56 -8.82
C ALA A 488 -8.24 0.89 -8.71
N ILE A 489 -9.59 1.07 -8.74
CA ILE A 489 -10.26 2.36 -8.47
C ILE A 489 -10.99 2.28 -7.14
#